data_049a01feb1824db5c783bd70c3163b8f
#
_entry.id   049a01feb1824db5c783bd70c3163b8f
#
_cell.length_a   1.000
_cell.length_b   1.000
_cell.length_c   1.000
_cell.angle_alpha   90.00
_cell.angle_beta   90.00
_cell.angle_gamma   90.00
#
_symmetry.space_group_name_H-M   'P 1'
#
loop_
_entity.id
_entity.type
_entity.pdbx_description
1 polymer ?
#
loop_
_entity_poly.entity_id
_entity_poly.type
_entity_poly.pdbx_seq_one_letter_code
_entity_poly.pdbx_strand_id
1 'polypeptide(L)'
;TLIGFAGAPWTVATYMVAGRGTPDQAPARALAEKDPEAFQGLMDIIVAATIDYLAAQVEAGAEVLQLFESWAASLHGEAFELWCVAPVAAIVEGLRARGVQVPIIGFPRAASCDMADYVARTGVQVLGLDTHADRKAMVKNVPENIVLQGNLDPLVLVEGGTALEQAVGDIKADFAGRHYIFNLGHGIVPQTPPEHVQKLIELVRQG
;
A
#
# COMPACT_ATOMS: atom_id res chain seq x y z
N THR A 1 -8.93 -8.77 13.63
CA THR A 1 -9.10 -8.54 12.18
C THR A 1 -7.96 -9.21 11.44
N LEU A 2 -8.29 -10.08 10.48
CA LEU A 2 -7.34 -10.73 9.58
C LEU A 2 -7.25 -9.89 8.29
N ILE A 3 -6.04 -9.47 7.95
CA ILE A 3 -5.76 -8.75 6.72
C ILE A 3 -5.14 -9.71 5.72
N GLY A 4 -5.86 -10.01 4.62
CA GLY A 4 -5.31 -10.68 3.46
C GLY A 4 -4.53 -9.69 2.60
N PHE A 5 -3.56 -10.15 1.80
CA PHE A 5 -2.78 -9.25 0.96
C PHE A 5 -2.23 -9.90 -0.30
N ALA A 6 -1.85 -9.05 -1.24
CA ALA A 6 -1.08 -9.41 -2.42
C ALA A 6 -0.11 -8.28 -2.81
N GLY A 7 0.94 -8.63 -3.56
CA GLY A 7 1.68 -7.63 -4.33
C GLY A 7 0.76 -7.05 -5.40
N ALA A 8 0.79 -5.73 -5.60
CA ALA A 8 0.07 -5.12 -6.70
C ALA A 8 0.77 -5.42 -8.04
N PRO A 9 0.07 -5.32 -9.18
CA PRO A 9 0.52 -5.88 -10.44
C PRO A 9 1.88 -5.38 -10.92
N TRP A 10 2.19 -4.09 -10.83
CA TRP A 10 3.51 -3.59 -11.21
C TRP A 10 4.62 -4.20 -10.35
N THR A 11 4.41 -4.27 -9.03
CA THR A 11 5.38 -4.90 -8.13
C THR A 11 5.64 -6.36 -8.53
N VAL A 12 4.60 -7.13 -8.80
CA VAL A 12 4.73 -8.54 -9.22
C VAL A 12 5.43 -8.64 -10.58
N ALA A 13 5.02 -7.83 -11.56
CA ALA A 13 5.62 -7.81 -12.90
C ALA A 13 7.12 -7.52 -12.86
N THR A 14 7.57 -6.59 -11.99
CA THR A 14 9.01 -6.27 -11.87
C THR A 14 9.84 -7.50 -11.46
N TYR A 15 9.34 -8.32 -10.52
CA TYR A 15 10.01 -9.56 -10.13
C TYR A 15 9.92 -10.64 -11.20
N MET A 16 8.79 -10.77 -11.87
CA MET A 16 8.61 -11.78 -12.92
C MET A 16 9.54 -11.52 -14.11
N VAL A 17 9.61 -10.27 -14.58
CA VAL A 17 10.45 -9.89 -15.73
C VAL A 17 11.94 -10.00 -15.42
N ALA A 18 12.36 -9.59 -14.23
CA ALA A 18 13.78 -9.59 -13.87
C ALA A 18 14.25 -10.93 -13.26
N GLY A 19 13.34 -11.81 -12.82
CA GLY A 19 13.65 -13.04 -12.07
C GLY A 19 14.25 -12.79 -10.68
N ARG A 20 14.33 -11.53 -10.27
CA ARG A 20 14.88 -11.09 -8.97
C ARG A 20 14.46 -9.64 -8.68
N GLY A 21 14.68 -9.18 -7.44
CA GLY A 21 14.59 -7.76 -7.12
C GLY A 21 15.70 -6.96 -7.83
N THR A 22 15.34 -5.76 -8.33
CA THR A 22 16.28 -4.83 -8.97
C THR A 22 16.11 -3.44 -8.34
N PRO A 23 17.19 -2.63 -8.20
CA PRO A 23 17.10 -1.36 -7.47
C PRO A 23 16.17 -0.32 -8.14
N ASP A 24 16.07 -0.36 -9.47
CA ASP A 24 15.40 0.67 -10.28
C ASP A 24 14.27 0.11 -11.18
N GLN A 25 13.99 -1.18 -11.07
CA GLN A 25 13.02 -1.92 -11.88
C GLN A 25 13.23 -1.75 -13.41
N ALA A 26 14.46 -1.47 -13.84
CA ALA A 26 14.81 -1.18 -15.24
C ALA A 26 14.37 -2.27 -16.23
N PRO A 27 14.51 -3.59 -15.96
CA PRO A 27 14.06 -4.62 -16.90
C PRO A 27 12.56 -4.53 -17.22
N ALA A 28 11.71 -4.32 -16.22
CA ALA A 28 10.26 -4.21 -16.41
C ALA A 28 9.88 -2.92 -17.14
N ARG A 29 10.50 -1.78 -16.76
CA ARG A 29 10.29 -0.52 -17.47
C ARG A 29 10.69 -0.61 -18.93
N ALA A 30 11.85 -1.19 -19.20
CA ALA A 30 12.33 -1.37 -20.58
C ALA A 30 11.42 -2.28 -21.42
N LEU A 31 10.85 -3.33 -20.83
CA LEU A 31 9.87 -4.18 -21.51
C LEU A 31 8.58 -3.41 -21.79
N ALA A 32 8.05 -2.70 -20.81
CA ALA A 32 6.84 -1.89 -20.95
C ALA A 32 6.96 -0.80 -22.03
N GLU A 33 8.14 -0.20 -22.18
CA GLU A 33 8.43 0.80 -23.24
C GLU A 33 8.63 0.15 -24.61
N LYS A 34 9.35 -0.98 -24.66
CA LYS A 34 9.72 -1.62 -25.93
C LYS A 34 8.60 -2.42 -26.56
N ASP A 35 7.80 -3.08 -25.74
CA ASP A 35 6.70 -3.95 -26.18
C ASP A 35 5.52 -3.81 -25.18
N PRO A 36 4.79 -2.68 -25.27
CA PRO A 36 3.68 -2.40 -24.35
C PRO A 36 2.53 -3.40 -24.49
N GLU A 37 2.33 -4.00 -25.66
CA GLU A 37 1.29 -5.00 -25.89
C GLU A 37 1.61 -6.30 -25.14
N ALA A 38 2.82 -6.82 -25.25
CA ALA A 38 3.26 -7.99 -24.50
C ALA A 38 3.25 -7.72 -22.98
N PHE A 39 3.66 -6.51 -22.57
CA PHE A 39 3.63 -6.14 -21.16
C PHE A 39 2.19 -6.04 -20.63
N GLN A 40 1.25 -5.49 -21.41
CA GLN A 40 -0.16 -5.47 -21.06
C GLN A 40 -0.71 -6.88 -20.88
N GLY A 41 -0.39 -7.81 -21.79
CA GLY A 41 -0.79 -9.21 -21.65
C GLY A 41 -0.28 -9.86 -20.36
N LEU A 42 0.97 -9.53 -19.93
CA LEU A 42 1.49 -9.96 -18.63
C LEU A 42 0.68 -9.37 -17.47
N MET A 43 0.39 -8.06 -17.54
CA MET A 43 -0.38 -7.36 -16.50
C MET A 43 -1.80 -7.93 -16.36
N ASP A 44 -2.45 -8.25 -17.48
CA ASP A 44 -3.80 -8.84 -17.48
C ASP A 44 -3.82 -10.21 -16.77
N ILE A 45 -2.80 -11.04 -17.00
CA ILE A 45 -2.64 -12.32 -16.31
C ILE A 45 -2.44 -12.11 -14.80
N ILE A 46 -1.60 -11.15 -14.40
CA ILE A 46 -1.34 -10.85 -12.99
C ILE A 46 -2.60 -10.31 -12.32
N VAL A 47 -3.34 -9.41 -12.97
CA VAL A 47 -4.61 -8.87 -12.46
C VAL A 47 -5.61 -10.01 -12.23
N ALA A 48 -5.83 -10.87 -13.21
CA ALA A 48 -6.75 -11.98 -13.09
C ALA A 48 -6.37 -12.93 -11.95
N ALA A 49 -5.10 -13.32 -11.87
CA ALA A 49 -4.59 -14.19 -10.80
C ALA A 49 -4.70 -13.54 -9.42
N THR A 50 -4.47 -12.21 -9.32
CA THR A 50 -4.59 -11.46 -8.06
C THR A 50 -6.05 -11.40 -7.58
N ILE A 51 -7.01 -11.22 -8.49
CA ILE A 51 -8.43 -11.25 -8.16
C ILE A 51 -8.82 -12.63 -7.61
N ASP A 52 -8.40 -13.72 -8.26
CA ASP A 52 -8.66 -15.08 -7.79
C ASP A 52 -8.07 -15.34 -6.41
N TYR A 53 -6.82 -14.93 -6.23
CA TYR A 53 -6.07 -15.11 -4.98
C TYR A 53 -6.68 -14.35 -3.81
N LEU A 54 -7.05 -13.06 -4.02
CA LEU A 54 -7.65 -12.24 -2.98
C LEU A 54 -9.08 -12.66 -2.64
N ALA A 55 -9.87 -13.09 -3.63
CA ALA A 55 -11.20 -13.64 -3.38
C ALA A 55 -11.12 -14.90 -2.51
N ALA A 56 -10.19 -15.81 -2.81
CA ALA A 56 -9.95 -17.00 -1.99
C ALA A 56 -9.50 -16.67 -0.55
N GLN A 57 -8.73 -15.62 -0.36
CA GLN A 57 -8.37 -15.15 1.00
C GLN A 57 -9.58 -14.67 1.79
N VAL A 58 -10.53 -13.98 1.14
CA VAL A 58 -11.77 -13.55 1.80
C VAL A 58 -12.65 -14.78 2.13
N GLU A 59 -12.77 -15.74 1.24
CA GLU A 59 -13.45 -17.00 1.52
C GLU A 59 -12.83 -17.77 2.69
N ALA A 60 -11.51 -17.67 2.85
CA ALA A 60 -10.76 -18.25 3.97
C ALA A 60 -10.85 -17.43 5.26
N GLY A 61 -11.53 -16.27 5.25
CA GLY A 61 -11.80 -15.46 6.45
C GLY A 61 -11.04 -14.15 6.56
N ALA A 62 -10.40 -13.66 5.48
CA ALA A 62 -9.83 -12.31 5.50
C ALA A 62 -10.97 -11.26 5.56
N GLU A 63 -10.85 -10.30 6.48
CA GLU A 63 -11.84 -9.26 6.77
C GLU A 63 -11.48 -7.92 6.09
N VAL A 64 -10.22 -7.79 5.67
CA VAL A 64 -9.66 -6.63 4.94
C VAL A 64 -8.64 -7.17 3.95
N LEU A 65 -8.49 -6.51 2.81
CA LEU A 65 -7.45 -6.84 1.83
C LEU A 65 -6.45 -5.68 1.69
N GLN A 66 -5.18 -5.99 1.37
CA GLN A 66 -4.17 -4.97 1.08
C GLN A 66 -3.40 -5.28 -0.21
N LEU A 67 -3.26 -4.27 -1.08
CA LEU A 67 -2.46 -4.30 -2.29
C LEU A 67 -1.17 -3.49 -2.07
N PHE A 68 -0.02 -4.17 -2.12
CA PHE A 68 1.28 -3.54 -1.94
C PHE A 68 1.93 -3.18 -3.28
N GLU A 69 1.85 -1.90 -3.67
CA GLU A 69 2.61 -1.39 -4.81
C GLU A 69 3.97 -0.83 -4.34
N SER A 70 4.85 -1.75 -3.98
CA SER A 70 6.14 -1.43 -3.33
C SER A 70 7.10 -0.66 -4.22
N TRP A 71 6.93 -0.74 -5.54
CA TRP A 71 7.79 -0.12 -6.53
C TRP A 71 7.10 1.01 -7.30
N ALA A 72 6.01 1.54 -6.78
CA ALA A 72 5.26 2.66 -7.39
C ALA A 72 6.15 3.86 -7.74
N ALA A 73 7.11 4.18 -6.88
CA ALA A 73 8.06 5.28 -7.08
C ALA A 73 8.93 5.16 -8.34
N SER A 74 9.01 3.98 -8.96
CA SER A 74 9.78 3.78 -10.20
C SER A 74 9.05 4.24 -11.46
N LEU A 75 7.76 4.61 -11.35
CA LEU A 75 6.90 5.07 -12.44
C LEU A 75 6.36 6.47 -12.17
N HIS A 76 6.19 7.25 -13.24
CA HIS A 76 5.65 8.61 -13.18
C HIS A 76 4.71 8.87 -14.35
N GLY A 77 3.82 9.86 -14.21
CA GLY A 77 2.92 10.30 -15.28
C GLY A 77 2.09 9.16 -15.87
N GLU A 78 2.03 9.07 -17.20
CA GLU A 78 1.23 8.09 -17.92
C GLU A 78 1.61 6.64 -17.57
N ALA A 79 2.90 6.34 -17.39
CA ALA A 79 3.34 5.00 -17.00
C ALA A 79 2.83 4.59 -15.62
N PHE A 80 2.75 5.51 -14.65
CA PHE A 80 2.14 5.25 -13.35
C PHE A 80 0.64 4.96 -13.50
N GLU A 81 -0.06 5.72 -14.34
CA GLU A 81 -1.47 5.50 -14.63
C GLU A 81 -1.73 4.11 -15.23
N LEU A 82 -0.97 3.76 -16.26
CA LEU A 82 -1.16 2.50 -16.99
C LEU A 82 -0.78 1.28 -16.15
N TRP A 83 0.28 1.37 -15.35
CA TRP A 83 0.89 0.19 -14.73
C TRP A 83 0.67 0.08 -13.21
N CYS A 84 0.22 1.15 -12.54
CA CYS A 84 -0.15 1.14 -11.13
C CYS A 84 -1.64 1.40 -10.91
N VAL A 85 -2.18 2.52 -11.42
CA VAL A 85 -3.56 2.92 -11.12
C VAL A 85 -4.57 2.00 -11.80
N ALA A 86 -4.49 1.85 -13.12
CA ALA A 86 -5.45 1.05 -13.89
C ALA A 86 -5.51 -0.43 -13.44
N PRO A 87 -4.38 -1.14 -13.21
CA PRO A 87 -4.42 -2.51 -12.72
C PRO A 87 -5.01 -2.67 -11.33
N VAL A 88 -4.74 -1.72 -10.40
CA VAL A 88 -5.36 -1.72 -9.07
C VAL A 88 -6.87 -1.49 -9.17
N ALA A 89 -7.31 -0.55 -10.01
CA ALA A 89 -8.73 -0.32 -10.28
C ALA A 89 -9.41 -1.59 -10.82
N ALA A 90 -8.80 -2.26 -11.79
CA ALA A 90 -9.32 -3.52 -12.36
C ALA A 90 -9.43 -4.63 -11.30
N ILE A 91 -8.48 -4.74 -10.37
CA ILE A 91 -8.57 -5.69 -9.25
C ILE A 91 -9.73 -5.35 -8.34
N VAL A 92 -9.88 -4.09 -7.93
CA VAL A 92 -10.98 -3.65 -7.07
C VAL A 92 -12.33 -3.93 -7.73
N GLU A 93 -12.49 -3.57 -9.00
CA GLU A 93 -13.71 -3.84 -9.77
C GLU A 93 -13.99 -5.35 -9.90
N GLY A 94 -12.99 -6.14 -10.25
CA GLY A 94 -13.11 -7.59 -10.38
C GLY A 94 -13.50 -8.29 -9.06
N LEU A 95 -12.95 -7.83 -7.92
CA LEU A 95 -13.36 -8.32 -6.60
C LEU A 95 -14.80 -7.93 -6.28
N ARG A 96 -15.24 -6.70 -6.57
CA ARG A 96 -16.63 -6.26 -6.38
C ARG A 96 -17.59 -7.04 -7.26
N ALA A 97 -17.23 -7.31 -8.51
CA ALA A 97 -18.03 -8.15 -9.42
C ALA A 97 -18.23 -9.60 -8.90
N ARG A 98 -17.29 -10.10 -8.10
CA ARG A 98 -17.41 -11.40 -7.40
C ARG A 98 -18.15 -11.34 -6.07
N GLY A 99 -18.68 -10.17 -5.69
CA GLY A 99 -19.41 -9.99 -4.44
C GLY A 99 -18.53 -9.78 -3.20
N VAL A 100 -17.22 -9.64 -3.37
CA VAL A 100 -16.31 -9.29 -2.26
C VAL A 100 -16.60 -7.87 -1.77
N GLN A 101 -16.97 -7.69 -0.50
CA GLN A 101 -17.38 -6.41 0.08
C GLN A 101 -16.40 -5.88 1.13
N VAL A 102 -15.40 -6.68 1.54
CA VAL A 102 -14.42 -6.25 2.55
C VAL A 102 -13.64 -5.02 2.08
N PRO A 103 -13.19 -4.13 3.00
CA PRO A 103 -12.38 -2.97 2.66
C PRO A 103 -11.07 -3.39 1.97
N ILE A 104 -10.62 -2.55 1.03
CA ILE A 104 -9.36 -2.75 0.31
C ILE A 104 -8.44 -1.58 0.60
N ILE A 105 -7.22 -1.89 1.03
CA ILE A 105 -6.14 -0.94 1.30
C ILE A 105 -5.25 -0.89 0.05
N GLY A 106 -5.10 0.29 -0.53
CA GLY A 106 -4.08 0.55 -1.55
C GLY A 106 -2.83 1.16 -0.92
N PHE A 107 -1.66 0.66 -1.26
CA PHE A 107 -0.38 1.18 -0.77
C PHE A 107 0.58 1.49 -1.91
N PRO A 108 0.42 2.64 -2.61
CA PRO A 108 1.33 3.10 -3.66
C PRO A 108 2.56 3.76 -3.04
N ARG A 109 3.51 2.92 -2.59
CA ARG A 109 4.67 3.36 -1.80
C ARG A 109 5.52 4.39 -2.54
N ALA A 110 5.74 5.53 -1.91
CA ALA A 110 6.55 6.65 -2.39
C ALA A 110 6.17 7.14 -3.80
N ALA A 111 4.92 6.92 -4.22
CA ALA A 111 4.42 7.40 -5.50
C ALA A 111 4.36 8.93 -5.49
N SER A 112 4.80 9.53 -6.60
CA SER A 112 4.71 10.97 -6.83
C SER A 112 3.42 11.30 -7.62
N CYS A 113 2.26 11.14 -6.96
CA CYS A 113 0.96 11.41 -7.55
C CYS A 113 0.02 12.10 -6.56
N ASP A 114 -1.10 12.63 -7.05
CA ASP A 114 -2.19 13.09 -6.20
C ASP A 114 -2.90 11.87 -5.59
N MET A 115 -2.80 11.73 -4.27
CA MET A 115 -3.39 10.60 -3.54
C MET A 115 -4.92 10.67 -3.50
N ALA A 116 -5.53 11.86 -3.61
CA ALA A 116 -6.97 12.00 -3.73
C ALA A 116 -7.46 11.46 -5.10
N ASP A 117 -6.72 11.75 -6.17
CA ASP A 117 -7.01 11.19 -7.49
C ASP A 117 -6.78 9.65 -7.50
N TYR A 118 -5.69 9.19 -6.91
CA TYR A 118 -5.41 7.75 -6.80
C TYR A 118 -6.56 6.98 -6.14
N VAL A 119 -7.05 7.44 -4.98
CA VAL A 119 -8.15 6.73 -4.28
C VAL A 119 -9.47 6.82 -5.04
N ALA A 120 -9.75 7.95 -5.70
CA ALA A 120 -10.95 8.13 -6.51
C ALA A 120 -10.98 7.18 -7.71
N ARG A 121 -9.84 6.97 -8.37
CA ARG A 121 -9.73 6.17 -9.58
C ARG A 121 -9.59 4.67 -9.31
N THR A 122 -8.89 4.30 -8.26
CA THR A 122 -8.74 2.88 -7.88
C THR A 122 -9.92 2.32 -7.13
N GLY A 123 -10.72 3.16 -6.46
CA GLY A 123 -11.86 2.73 -5.66
C GLY A 123 -11.48 2.04 -4.35
N VAL A 124 -10.23 2.19 -3.88
CA VAL A 124 -9.82 1.68 -2.56
C VAL A 124 -10.49 2.48 -1.44
N GLN A 125 -10.78 1.86 -0.31
CA GLN A 125 -11.44 2.48 0.84
C GLN A 125 -10.43 2.92 1.91
N VAL A 126 -9.20 2.39 1.84
CA VAL A 126 -8.13 2.73 2.77
C VAL A 126 -6.87 3.07 1.96
N LEU A 127 -6.21 4.15 2.32
CA LEU A 127 -4.94 4.57 1.74
C LEU A 127 -3.81 4.32 2.72
N GLY A 128 -2.90 3.42 2.37
CA GLY A 128 -1.64 3.21 3.09
C GLY A 128 -0.64 4.33 2.76
N LEU A 129 -0.05 4.91 3.79
CA LEU A 129 0.93 5.99 3.71
C LEU A 129 2.32 5.44 4.03
N ASP A 130 3.30 5.77 3.20
CA ASP A 130 4.69 5.45 3.49
C ASP A 130 5.32 6.41 4.52
N THR A 131 6.51 6.06 4.98
CA THR A 131 7.25 6.79 6.02
C THR A 131 7.43 8.29 5.72
N HIS A 132 7.52 8.67 4.45
CA HIS A 132 7.81 10.04 4.03
C HIS A 132 6.56 10.85 3.66
N ALA A 133 5.38 10.22 3.70
CA ALA A 133 4.14 10.93 3.39
C ALA A 133 3.87 12.06 4.38
N ASP A 134 3.57 13.25 3.86
CA ASP A 134 3.15 14.40 4.67
C ASP A 134 1.74 14.14 5.22
N ARG A 135 1.65 13.76 6.50
CA ARG A 135 0.40 13.41 7.17
C ARG A 135 -0.63 14.54 7.12
N LYS A 136 -0.18 15.78 7.34
CA LYS A 136 -1.08 16.96 7.35
C LYS A 136 -1.65 17.23 5.96
N ALA A 137 -0.82 17.09 4.92
CA ALA A 137 -1.29 17.18 3.55
C ALA A 137 -2.27 16.06 3.22
N MET A 138 -2.02 14.82 3.66
CA MET A 138 -2.94 13.69 3.46
C MET A 138 -4.28 13.91 4.16
N VAL A 139 -4.27 14.35 5.41
CA VAL A 139 -5.50 14.67 6.17
C VAL A 139 -6.32 15.76 5.47
N LYS A 140 -5.66 16.76 4.88
CA LYS A 140 -6.32 17.88 4.22
C LYS A 140 -6.89 17.52 2.83
N ASN A 141 -6.15 16.74 2.04
CA ASN A 141 -6.41 16.58 0.61
C ASN A 141 -7.15 15.27 0.28
N VAL A 142 -6.96 14.20 1.07
CA VAL A 142 -7.67 12.93 0.84
C VAL A 142 -9.09 13.02 1.39
N PRO A 143 -10.12 12.57 0.65
CA PRO A 143 -11.53 12.62 1.09
C PRO A 143 -11.73 11.99 2.48
N GLU A 144 -12.64 12.57 3.28
CA GLU A 144 -12.88 12.16 4.68
C GLU A 144 -13.39 10.71 4.82
N ASN A 145 -14.10 10.21 3.82
CA ASN A 145 -14.61 8.85 3.79
C ASN A 145 -13.53 7.79 3.50
N ILE A 146 -12.31 8.20 3.12
CA ILE A 146 -11.16 7.32 2.95
C ILE A 146 -10.42 7.21 4.27
N VAL A 147 -10.22 5.98 4.75
CA VAL A 147 -9.43 5.71 5.95
C VAL A 147 -7.94 5.85 5.59
N LEU A 148 -7.17 6.51 6.45
CA LEU A 148 -5.72 6.62 6.30
C LEU A 148 -5.02 5.57 7.17
N GLN A 149 -3.95 4.94 6.67
CA GLN A 149 -3.16 3.96 7.42
C GLN A 149 -1.67 4.28 7.34
N GLY A 150 -0.95 4.20 8.44
CA GLY A 150 0.51 4.41 8.48
C GLY A 150 0.84 5.43 9.58
N ASN A 151 1.98 6.08 9.62
CA ASN A 151 3.18 5.90 8.78
C ASN A 151 4.44 6.02 9.65
N LEU A 152 4.41 5.32 10.82
CA LEU A 152 5.56 5.35 11.72
C LEU A 152 6.82 4.83 10.99
N ASP A 153 7.92 5.56 11.11
CA ASP A 153 9.20 5.12 10.60
C ASP A 153 9.66 3.85 11.34
N PRO A 154 9.92 2.73 10.63
CA PRO A 154 10.46 1.52 11.25
C PRO A 154 11.80 1.74 12.00
N LEU A 155 12.60 2.72 11.61
CA LEU A 155 13.85 3.05 12.30
C LEU A 155 13.61 3.69 13.66
N VAL A 156 12.55 4.48 13.81
CA VAL A 156 12.12 5.00 15.12
C VAL A 156 11.66 3.87 16.03
N LEU A 157 11.03 2.84 15.47
CA LEU A 157 10.67 1.65 16.24
C LEU A 157 11.92 0.84 16.69
N VAL A 158 12.97 0.81 15.87
CA VAL A 158 14.28 0.23 16.26
C VAL A 158 14.91 1.02 17.39
N GLU A 159 14.86 2.34 17.33
CA GLU A 159 15.42 3.24 18.37
C GLU A 159 14.67 3.09 19.69
N GLY A 160 13.34 3.07 19.66
CA GLY A 160 12.51 2.95 20.86
C GLY A 160 12.53 4.18 21.76
N GLY A 161 12.27 3.98 23.05
CA GLY A 161 12.36 5.02 24.09
C GLY A 161 11.54 6.27 23.79
N THR A 162 12.10 7.45 24.15
CA THR A 162 11.42 8.74 23.99
C THR A 162 11.13 9.08 22.52
N ALA A 163 12.01 8.67 21.60
CA ALA A 163 11.78 8.91 20.16
C ALA A 163 10.51 8.20 19.68
N LEU A 164 10.30 6.95 20.10
CA LEU A 164 9.08 6.20 19.78
C LEU A 164 7.84 6.84 20.41
N GLU A 165 7.93 7.24 21.69
CA GLU A 165 6.80 7.88 22.40
C GLU A 165 6.37 9.18 21.73
N GLN A 166 7.35 10.02 21.35
CA GLN A 166 7.09 11.27 20.65
C GLN A 166 6.46 11.04 19.27
N ALA A 167 7.05 10.14 18.47
CA ALA A 167 6.56 9.86 17.13
C ALA A 167 5.12 9.29 17.13
N VAL A 168 4.79 8.41 18.09
CA VAL A 168 3.42 7.90 18.25
C VAL A 168 2.46 9.02 18.63
N GLY A 169 2.87 9.91 19.56
CA GLY A 169 2.09 11.08 19.96
C GLY A 169 1.81 12.02 18.79
N ASP A 170 2.83 12.34 18.00
CA ASP A 170 2.72 13.22 16.84
C ASP A 170 1.78 12.62 15.76
N ILE A 171 1.91 11.32 15.48
CA ILE A 171 1.04 10.62 14.54
C ILE A 171 -0.42 10.66 15.02
N LYS A 172 -0.69 10.34 16.30
CA LYS A 172 -2.05 10.40 16.85
C LYS A 172 -2.64 11.80 16.79
N ALA A 173 -1.83 12.83 17.04
CA ALA A 173 -2.25 14.22 16.96
C ALA A 173 -2.55 14.65 15.52
N ASP A 174 -1.70 14.29 14.54
CA ASP A 174 -1.90 14.63 13.15
C ASP A 174 -3.17 14.00 12.55
N PHE A 175 -3.56 12.80 12.99
CA PHE A 175 -4.77 12.10 12.53
C PHE A 175 -5.99 12.26 13.46
N ALA A 176 -5.90 13.13 14.47
CA ALA A 176 -7.03 13.37 15.37
C ALA A 176 -8.28 13.81 14.60
N GLY A 177 -9.41 13.13 14.83
CA GLY A 177 -10.66 13.37 14.12
C GLY A 177 -10.82 12.72 12.74
N ARG A 178 -9.81 11.97 12.28
CA ARG A 178 -9.88 11.17 11.04
C ARG A 178 -10.08 9.67 11.35
N HIS A 179 -10.76 8.98 10.46
CA HIS A 179 -10.70 7.52 10.44
C HIS A 179 -9.29 7.09 10.08
N TYR A 180 -8.63 6.38 11.02
CA TYR A 180 -7.21 6.10 10.92
C TYR A 180 -6.86 4.72 11.49
N ILE A 181 -5.93 4.03 10.83
CA ILE A 181 -5.34 2.77 11.26
C ILE A 181 -3.86 3.01 11.53
N PHE A 182 -3.43 2.84 12.79
CA PHE A 182 -2.02 2.97 13.11
C PHE A 182 -1.22 1.82 12.47
N ASN A 183 -0.16 2.15 11.76
CA ASN A 183 0.77 1.20 11.17
C ASN A 183 2.14 1.83 10.98
N LEU A 184 3.14 1.01 10.65
CA LEU A 184 4.42 1.49 10.13
C LEU A 184 4.25 2.01 8.70
N GLY A 185 5.11 2.94 8.29
CA GLY A 185 5.14 3.44 6.90
C GLY A 185 5.91 2.52 5.95
N HIS A 186 6.49 1.43 6.45
CA HIS A 186 7.16 0.39 5.70
C HIS A 186 7.17 -0.92 6.50
N GLY A 187 7.65 -2.02 5.92
CA GLY A 187 7.83 -3.27 6.63
C GLY A 187 8.78 -3.14 7.82
N ILE A 188 8.46 -3.83 8.91
CA ILE A 188 9.34 -3.92 10.09
C ILE A 188 10.72 -4.47 9.68
N VAL A 189 11.77 -3.92 10.26
CA VAL A 189 13.13 -4.37 9.95
C VAL A 189 13.60 -5.45 10.94
N PRO A 190 14.47 -6.39 10.51
CA PRO A 190 14.88 -7.53 11.34
C PRO A 190 15.56 -7.14 12.66
N GLN A 191 16.13 -5.94 12.72
CA GLN A 191 16.84 -5.41 13.91
C GLN A 191 15.89 -4.88 14.99
N THR A 192 14.58 -4.82 14.73
CA THR A 192 13.61 -4.26 15.67
C THR A 192 13.50 -5.15 16.92
N PRO A 193 13.77 -4.62 18.13
CA PRO A 193 13.59 -5.36 19.37
C PRO A 193 12.10 -5.69 19.60
N PRO A 194 11.73 -6.93 19.92
CA PRO A 194 10.33 -7.30 20.20
C PRO A 194 9.68 -6.48 21.33
N GLU A 195 10.46 -6.08 22.33
CA GLU A 195 10.01 -5.22 23.43
C GLU A 195 9.58 -3.82 22.96
N HIS A 196 10.18 -3.29 21.89
CA HIS A 196 9.76 -2.03 21.31
C HIS A 196 8.42 -2.16 20.57
N VAL A 197 8.17 -3.33 19.95
CA VAL A 197 6.85 -3.63 19.36
C VAL A 197 5.77 -3.70 20.45
N GLN A 198 6.07 -4.35 21.56
CA GLN A 198 5.15 -4.39 22.70
C GLN A 198 4.85 -2.99 23.23
N LYS A 199 5.89 -2.16 23.41
CA LYS A 199 5.74 -0.77 23.85
C LYS A 199 4.91 0.06 22.86
N LEU A 200 5.15 -0.12 21.56
CA LEU A 200 4.35 0.54 20.51
C LEU A 200 2.86 0.23 20.66
N ILE A 201 2.52 -1.05 20.84
CA ILE A 201 1.12 -1.48 21.02
C ILE A 201 0.50 -0.80 22.24
N GLU A 202 1.23 -0.72 23.35
CA GLU A 202 0.79 -0.03 24.57
C GLU A 202 0.52 1.45 24.31
N LEU A 203 1.46 2.15 23.67
CA LEU A 203 1.33 3.59 23.33
C LEU A 203 0.15 3.88 22.40
N VAL A 204 -0.07 3.04 21.40
CA VAL A 204 -1.19 3.20 20.46
C VAL A 204 -2.54 2.99 21.17
N ARG A 205 -2.61 2.07 22.15
CA ARG A 205 -3.84 1.75 22.90
C ARG A 205 -4.15 2.71 24.04
N GLN A 206 -3.18 3.53 24.47
CA GLN A 206 -3.38 4.56 25.48
C GLN A 206 -4.07 5.78 24.85
N GLY A 207 -5.35 6.02 25.10
CA GLY A 207 -6.08 7.23 24.68
C GLY A 207 -7.30 6.92 23.89
#